data_91a5e6eab01ff42231a73d5e8c9f3ece
#
_entry.id   91a5e6eab01ff42231a73d5e8c9f3ece
#
_cell.length_a   1.000
_cell.length_b   1.000
_cell.length_c   1.000
_cell.angle_alpha   90.00
_cell.angle_beta   90.00
_cell.angle_gamma   90.00
#
_symmetry.space_group_name_H-M   'P 1'
#
loop_
_entity.id
_entity.type
_entity.pdbx_description
1 polymer ?
#
loop_
_entity_poly.entity_id
_entity_poly.type
_entity_poly.pdbx_seq_one_letter_code
_entity_poly.pdbx_strand_id
1 'polypeptide(L)'
;HVDHGKTTLTSALSGKWTDTHSEELKRGITIKLGYADISIYKDGNSFSTKETNSKGTKNKLIRKISLIDAPGHETLMAVMMSGAAIMNGAILMVAANEECPQPQTVEHLTVLKILGIKNIIVVQNKIDLVEEKQALKNYDQIQKFVKKTLGFEVPIIPISAQRNINIDILLEAIQNFFPTPKKLKKNELNFTVARSFDINK
;
A
#
# COMPACT_ATOMS: atom_id res chain seq x y z
N HIS A 1 10.37 2.54 2.39
CA HIS A 1 11.38 2.61 3.47
C HIS A 1 10.80 2.03 4.76
N VAL A 2 11.67 1.63 5.70
CA VAL A 2 11.27 1.27 7.07
C VAL A 2 10.63 2.52 7.71
N ASP A 3 9.71 2.33 8.65
CA ASP A 3 9.03 3.39 9.40
C ASP A 3 8.17 4.39 8.59
N HIS A 4 7.98 4.20 7.30
CA HIS A 4 7.03 5.03 6.52
C HIS A 4 5.55 4.73 6.84
N GLY A 5 5.25 3.70 7.65
CA GLY A 5 3.91 3.39 8.14
C GLY A 5 3.11 2.44 7.25
N LYS A 6 3.76 1.50 6.54
CA LYS A 6 3.09 0.50 5.70
C LYS A 6 2.13 -0.38 6.52
N THR A 7 2.63 -1.02 7.57
CA THR A 7 1.83 -1.86 8.45
C THR A 7 0.75 -1.06 9.19
N THR A 8 1.06 0.20 9.57
CA THR A 8 0.08 1.10 10.18
C THR A 8 -1.07 1.41 9.22
N LEU A 9 -0.77 1.69 7.94
CA LEU A 9 -1.79 1.91 6.93
C LEU A 9 -2.62 0.63 6.69
N THR A 10 -1.95 -0.52 6.56
CA THR A 10 -2.64 -1.81 6.41
C THR A 10 -3.60 -2.07 7.56
N SER A 11 -3.17 -1.80 8.80
CA SER A 11 -4.01 -1.90 9.99
C SER A 11 -5.16 -0.89 9.99
N ALA A 12 -4.92 0.37 9.61
CA ALA A 12 -5.96 1.39 9.52
C ALA A 12 -7.05 1.03 8.51
N LEU A 13 -6.68 0.40 7.39
CA LEU A 13 -7.61 0.00 6.35
C LEU A 13 -8.35 -1.30 6.65
N SER A 14 -7.68 -2.28 7.25
CA SER A 14 -8.22 -3.64 7.43
C SER A 14 -8.70 -3.95 8.86
N GLY A 15 -8.30 -3.15 9.82
CA GLY A 15 -8.46 -3.47 11.24
C GLY A 15 -7.55 -4.59 11.75
N LYS A 16 -6.64 -5.09 10.90
CA LYS A 16 -5.73 -6.21 11.20
C LYS A 16 -4.28 -5.74 11.21
N TRP A 17 -3.58 -6.03 12.30
CA TRP A 17 -2.13 -5.85 12.37
C TRP A 17 -1.43 -7.03 11.69
N THR A 18 -0.58 -6.77 10.70
CA THR A 18 0.04 -7.79 9.86
C THR A 18 1.36 -8.33 10.41
N ASP A 19 2.06 -7.56 11.23
CA ASP A 19 3.28 -8.00 11.92
C ASP A 19 2.93 -8.88 13.13
N THR A 20 2.85 -10.19 12.91
CA THR A 20 2.44 -11.16 13.95
C THR A 20 3.59 -12.06 14.40
N HIS A 21 4.71 -12.02 13.70
CA HIS A 21 5.86 -12.87 14.02
C HIS A 21 6.63 -12.30 15.22
N SER A 22 7.10 -13.15 16.13
CA SER A 22 7.78 -12.74 17.36
C SER A 22 9.04 -11.88 17.10
N GLU A 23 9.75 -12.11 16.00
CA GLU A 23 10.90 -11.28 15.61
C GLU A 23 10.50 -9.94 15.02
N GLU A 24 9.38 -9.86 14.28
CA GLU A 24 8.80 -8.62 13.77
C GLU A 24 8.40 -7.69 14.91
N LEU A 25 7.73 -8.25 15.92
CA LEU A 25 7.33 -7.52 17.12
C LEU A 25 8.53 -7.03 17.94
N LYS A 26 9.61 -7.84 18.04
CA LYS A 26 10.82 -7.45 18.78
C LYS A 26 11.64 -6.38 18.07
N ARG A 27 11.70 -6.43 16.74
CA ARG A 27 12.54 -5.54 15.92
C ARG A 27 11.77 -4.33 15.39
N GLY A 28 10.43 -4.34 15.46
CA GLY A 28 9.57 -3.29 14.91
C GLY A 28 9.62 -3.19 13.37
N ILE A 29 9.99 -4.28 12.68
CA ILE A 29 10.09 -4.31 11.22
C ILE A 29 9.35 -5.51 10.65
N THR A 30 8.68 -5.35 9.50
CA THR A 30 8.06 -6.43 8.73
C THR A 30 9.16 -7.29 8.07
N ILE A 31 9.17 -8.59 8.33
CA ILE A 31 10.15 -9.55 7.79
C ILE A 31 9.52 -10.41 6.71
N LYS A 32 8.27 -10.83 6.90
CA LYS A 32 7.50 -11.65 5.97
C LYS A 32 6.42 -10.82 5.29
N LEU A 33 5.88 -11.33 4.18
CA LEU A 33 4.69 -10.70 3.57
C LEU A 33 3.50 -10.86 4.53
N GLY A 34 2.92 -9.73 4.93
CA GLY A 34 1.68 -9.67 5.67
C GLY A 34 0.49 -9.63 4.70
N TYR A 35 -0.61 -10.30 5.06
CA TYR A 35 -1.82 -10.34 4.23
C TYR A 35 -3.02 -9.85 5.02
N ALA A 36 -3.76 -8.92 4.42
CA ALA A 36 -5.00 -8.42 5.01
C ALA A 36 -6.02 -8.13 3.90
N ASP A 37 -7.27 -8.47 4.14
CA ASP A 37 -8.36 -8.17 3.21
C ASP A 37 -9.12 -6.94 3.67
N ILE A 38 -9.48 -6.09 2.73
CA ILE A 38 -10.35 -4.95 2.96
C ILE A 38 -11.60 -5.03 2.09
N SER A 39 -12.69 -4.54 2.63
CA SER A 39 -13.93 -4.33 1.88
C SER A 39 -14.15 -2.84 1.74
N ILE A 40 -14.33 -2.37 0.51
CA ILE A 40 -14.64 -0.95 0.23
C ILE A 40 -16.13 -0.82 0.04
N TYR A 41 -16.74 0.04 0.84
CA TYR A 41 -18.16 0.36 0.81
C TYR A 41 -18.36 1.79 0.34
N LYS A 42 -19.50 2.05 -0.30
CA LYS A 42 -19.96 3.40 -0.63
C LYS A 42 -20.83 3.93 0.51
N ASP A 43 -20.42 5.05 1.09
CA ASP A 43 -21.12 5.77 2.15
C ASP A 43 -21.50 7.19 1.63
N GLY A 44 -22.69 7.32 1.09
CA GLY A 44 -23.10 8.55 0.39
C GLY A 44 -22.21 8.84 -0.82
N ASN A 45 -21.47 9.96 -0.75
CA ASN A 45 -20.51 10.38 -1.78
C ASN A 45 -19.08 9.96 -1.49
N SER A 46 -18.78 9.38 -0.32
CA SER A 46 -17.44 8.95 0.10
C SER A 46 -17.30 7.42 0.08
N PHE A 47 -16.08 6.95 0.35
CA PHE A 47 -15.77 5.54 0.50
C PHE A 47 -15.32 5.24 1.93
N SER A 48 -15.67 4.06 2.42
CA SER A 48 -15.36 3.60 3.77
C SER A 48 -14.99 2.13 3.77
N THR A 49 -14.26 1.67 4.78
CA THR A 49 -14.05 0.25 5.05
C THR A 49 -15.11 -0.35 5.99
N LYS A 50 -16.05 0.47 6.48
CA LYS A 50 -17.10 0.06 7.43
C LYS A 50 -18.37 -0.33 6.68
N GLU A 51 -18.94 -1.48 7.05
CA GLU A 51 -20.21 -1.98 6.51
C GLU A 51 -21.41 -1.07 6.87
N THR A 52 -21.34 -0.42 8.04
CA THR A 52 -22.38 0.49 8.52
C THR A 52 -21.82 1.88 8.75
N ASN A 53 -22.58 2.90 8.37
CA ASN A 53 -22.24 4.29 8.64
C ASN A 53 -22.56 4.69 10.10
N SER A 54 -22.20 5.91 10.47
CA SER A 54 -22.45 6.47 11.81
C SER A 54 -23.94 6.52 12.22
N LYS A 55 -24.86 6.45 11.24
CA LYS A 55 -26.33 6.43 11.45
C LYS A 55 -26.90 5.01 11.54
N GLY A 56 -26.06 3.96 11.53
CA GLY A 56 -26.49 2.57 11.57
C GLY A 56 -27.04 2.02 10.23
N THR A 57 -26.94 2.79 9.14
CA THR A 57 -27.39 2.35 7.82
C THR A 57 -26.32 1.51 7.15
N LYS A 58 -26.71 0.40 6.50
CA LYS A 58 -25.78 -0.44 5.75
C LYS A 58 -25.27 0.25 4.50
N ASN A 59 -23.97 0.30 4.34
CA ASN A 59 -23.29 0.80 3.17
C ASN A 59 -23.28 -0.25 2.07
N LYS A 60 -23.27 0.18 0.81
CA LYS A 60 -23.19 -0.73 -0.33
C LYS A 60 -21.76 -1.22 -0.55
N LEU A 61 -21.51 -2.52 -0.47
CA LEU A 61 -20.24 -3.13 -0.83
C LEU A 61 -19.94 -2.88 -2.31
N ILE A 62 -18.81 -2.28 -2.61
CA ILE A 62 -18.34 -2.00 -3.96
C ILE A 62 -17.30 -3.01 -4.40
N ARG A 63 -16.30 -3.30 -3.52
CA ARG A 63 -15.13 -4.08 -3.89
C ARG A 63 -14.46 -4.71 -2.68
N LYS A 64 -13.86 -5.89 -2.89
CA LYS A 64 -12.93 -6.50 -1.94
C LYS A 64 -11.53 -6.48 -2.54
N ILE A 65 -10.53 -6.15 -1.73
CA ILE A 65 -9.13 -6.05 -2.12
C ILE A 65 -8.30 -6.78 -1.08
N SER A 66 -7.34 -7.58 -1.53
CA SER A 66 -6.32 -8.16 -0.67
C SER A 66 -5.10 -7.23 -0.68
N LEU A 67 -4.67 -6.80 0.50
CA LEU A 67 -3.46 -6.02 0.72
C LEU A 67 -2.30 -6.97 1.02
N ILE A 68 -1.16 -6.69 0.44
CA ILE A 68 0.11 -7.36 0.74
C ILE A 68 1.01 -6.31 1.39
N ASP A 69 1.26 -6.49 2.68
CA ASP A 69 2.20 -5.66 3.42
C ASP A 69 3.61 -6.20 3.20
N ALA A 70 4.43 -5.41 2.54
CA ALA A 70 5.77 -5.81 2.12
C ALA A 70 6.83 -5.22 3.04
N PRO A 71 7.90 -5.99 3.36
CA PRO A 71 9.01 -5.49 4.15
C PRO A 71 9.69 -4.30 3.48
N GLY A 72 10.15 -3.35 4.30
CA GLY A 72 10.79 -2.12 3.83
C GLY A 72 12.30 -2.14 3.84
N HIS A 73 12.93 -3.19 4.38
CA HIS A 73 14.38 -3.30 4.51
C HIS A 73 15.02 -3.89 3.25
N GLU A 74 16.18 -3.38 2.85
CA GLU A 74 16.90 -3.81 1.63
C GLU A 74 17.18 -5.31 1.57
N THR A 75 17.57 -5.92 2.70
CA THR A 75 17.87 -7.37 2.78
C THR A 75 16.65 -8.26 2.50
N LEU A 76 15.44 -7.69 2.50
CA LEU A 76 14.19 -8.40 2.29
C LEU A 76 13.56 -8.11 0.90
N MET A 77 14.35 -7.53 -0.01
CA MET A 77 13.90 -7.17 -1.36
C MET A 77 13.36 -8.39 -2.14
N ALA A 78 13.99 -9.56 -2.00
CA ALA A 78 13.54 -10.79 -2.65
C ALA A 78 12.12 -11.20 -2.18
N VAL A 79 11.82 -11.00 -0.90
CA VAL A 79 10.49 -11.26 -0.33
C VAL A 79 9.46 -10.29 -0.93
N MET A 80 9.82 -9.02 -1.04
CA MET A 80 8.97 -8.02 -1.70
C MET A 80 8.73 -8.35 -3.17
N MET A 81 9.75 -8.76 -3.92
CA MET A 81 9.64 -9.15 -5.32
C MET A 81 8.72 -10.36 -5.53
N SER A 82 8.75 -11.35 -4.63
CA SER A 82 7.84 -12.50 -4.71
C SER A 82 6.37 -12.10 -4.56
N GLY A 83 6.09 -11.14 -3.69
CA GLY A 83 4.75 -10.55 -3.55
C GLY A 83 4.34 -9.73 -4.78
N ALA A 84 5.29 -9.03 -5.40
CA ALA A 84 5.02 -8.18 -6.55
C ALA A 84 4.50 -8.94 -7.78
N ALA A 85 4.86 -10.22 -7.94
CA ALA A 85 4.41 -11.06 -9.06
C ALA A 85 2.89 -11.28 -9.12
N ILE A 86 2.19 -11.13 -8.00
CA ILE A 86 0.74 -11.33 -7.91
C ILE A 86 -0.05 -10.02 -7.74
N MET A 87 0.64 -8.86 -7.70
CA MET A 87 0.00 -7.56 -7.49
C MET A 87 -0.63 -7.01 -8.76
N ASN A 88 -1.81 -6.40 -8.63
CA ASN A 88 -2.48 -5.64 -9.70
C ASN A 88 -2.19 -4.14 -9.63
N GLY A 89 -1.64 -3.67 -8.53
CA GLY A 89 -1.23 -2.29 -8.28
C GLY A 89 -0.39 -2.18 -7.03
N ALA A 90 0.24 -1.04 -6.82
CA ALA A 90 1.12 -0.80 -5.70
C ALA A 90 0.84 0.56 -5.02
N ILE A 91 0.92 0.57 -3.70
CA ILE A 91 0.92 1.80 -2.90
C ILE A 91 2.33 2.03 -2.40
N LEU A 92 2.98 3.09 -2.87
CA LEU A 92 4.31 3.50 -2.41
C LEU A 92 4.15 4.47 -1.24
N MET A 93 4.67 4.08 -0.08
CA MET A 93 4.61 4.91 1.13
C MET A 93 5.84 5.80 1.25
N VAL A 94 5.63 7.10 1.47
CA VAL A 94 6.68 8.09 1.78
C VAL A 94 6.27 8.88 3.01
N ALA A 95 7.16 9.04 3.99
CA ALA A 95 6.89 9.82 5.18
C ALA A 95 7.14 11.31 4.92
N ALA A 96 6.21 12.18 5.35
CA ALA A 96 6.29 13.63 5.13
C ALA A 96 7.39 14.30 5.98
N ASN A 97 7.78 13.68 7.10
CA ASN A 97 8.82 14.16 8.01
C ASN A 97 10.25 13.82 7.57
N GLU A 98 10.41 13.14 6.43
CA GLU A 98 11.71 12.76 5.87
C GLU A 98 11.91 13.37 4.48
N GLU A 99 13.16 13.54 4.05
CA GLU A 99 13.45 13.94 2.68
C GLU A 99 13.18 12.79 1.70
N CYS A 100 12.65 13.14 0.53
CA CYS A 100 12.39 12.17 -0.53
C CYS A 100 13.32 12.44 -1.74
N PRO A 101 13.95 11.38 -2.31
CA PRO A 101 13.77 9.96 -1.99
C PRO A 101 14.73 9.45 -0.91
N GLN A 102 14.28 8.48 -0.13
CA GLN A 102 15.13 7.62 0.69
C GLN A 102 15.67 6.44 -0.15
N PRO A 103 16.82 5.83 0.18
CA PRO A 103 17.44 4.76 -0.62
C PRO A 103 16.47 3.63 -0.97
N GLN A 104 15.82 3.02 0.02
CA GLN A 104 14.88 1.91 -0.23
C GLN A 104 13.63 2.37 -1.01
N THR A 105 13.25 3.65 -0.93
CA THR A 105 12.16 4.19 -1.76
C THR A 105 12.54 4.18 -3.24
N VAL A 106 13.81 4.50 -3.55
CA VAL A 106 14.34 4.42 -4.92
C VAL A 106 14.33 2.97 -5.42
N GLU A 107 14.81 2.04 -4.61
CA GLU A 107 14.87 0.62 -4.95
C GLU A 107 13.48 0.06 -5.21
N HIS A 108 12.53 0.28 -4.29
CA HIS A 108 11.15 -0.21 -4.45
C HIS A 108 10.49 0.35 -5.71
N LEU A 109 10.61 1.64 -5.99
CA LEU A 109 10.01 2.23 -7.18
C LEU A 109 10.67 1.70 -8.46
N THR A 110 11.99 1.47 -8.43
CA THR A 110 12.72 0.88 -9.55
C THR A 110 12.26 -0.56 -9.83
N VAL A 111 12.07 -1.35 -8.79
CA VAL A 111 11.54 -2.73 -8.93
C VAL A 111 10.13 -2.71 -9.50
N LEU A 112 9.24 -1.85 -9.02
CA LEU A 112 7.89 -1.72 -9.58
C LEU A 112 7.92 -1.36 -11.08
N LYS A 113 8.85 -0.49 -11.47
CA LYS A 113 9.09 -0.15 -12.88
C LYS A 113 9.56 -1.33 -13.71
N ILE A 114 10.55 -2.09 -13.23
CA ILE A 114 11.09 -3.29 -13.90
C ILE A 114 9.99 -4.36 -14.07
N LEU A 115 9.16 -4.56 -13.06
CA LEU A 115 8.04 -5.49 -13.09
C LEU A 115 6.85 -5.00 -13.95
N GLY A 116 6.94 -3.79 -14.52
CA GLY A 116 5.90 -3.24 -15.39
C GLY A 116 4.59 -2.87 -14.67
N ILE A 117 4.63 -2.68 -13.35
CA ILE A 117 3.44 -2.27 -12.59
C ILE A 117 3.17 -0.79 -12.87
N LYS A 118 2.08 -0.52 -13.57
CA LYS A 118 1.68 0.83 -13.97
C LYS A 118 0.69 1.48 -13.01
N ASN A 119 -0.10 0.67 -12.29
CA ASN A 119 -1.10 1.14 -11.35
C ASN A 119 -0.41 1.43 -10.01
N ILE A 120 0.09 2.63 -9.84
CA ILE A 120 0.82 3.07 -8.65
C ILE A 120 0.12 4.28 -8.05
N ILE A 121 -0.08 4.27 -6.75
CA ILE A 121 -0.49 5.41 -5.94
C ILE A 121 0.65 5.69 -4.96
N VAL A 122 1.06 6.94 -4.83
CA VAL A 122 1.98 7.36 -3.77
C VAL A 122 1.17 7.90 -2.59
N VAL A 123 1.53 7.47 -1.41
CA VAL A 123 0.94 7.95 -0.17
C VAL A 123 2.00 8.73 0.60
N GLN A 124 1.76 10.03 0.77
CA GLN A 124 2.53 10.88 1.66
C GLN A 124 1.94 10.75 3.06
N ASN A 125 2.57 9.92 3.89
CA ASN A 125 2.10 9.62 5.24
C ASN A 125 2.73 10.52 6.30
N LYS A 126 2.17 10.52 7.52
CA LYS A 126 2.64 11.27 8.69
C LYS A 126 2.55 12.79 8.51
N ILE A 127 1.56 13.28 7.76
CA ILE A 127 1.34 14.73 7.59
C ILE A 127 1.02 15.45 8.91
N ASP A 128 0.57 14.70 9.90
CA ASP A 128 0.30 15.19 11.26
C ASP A 128 1.55 15.52 12.09
N LEU A 129 2.74 15.09 11.62
CA LEU A 129 4.02 15.34 12.31
C LEU A 129 4.80 16.52 11.75
N VAL A 130 4.30 17.19 10.73
CA VAL A 130 5.00 18.25 10.03
C VAL A 130 4.12 19.47 9.82
N GLU A 131 4.74 20.63 9.67
CA GLU A 131 4.05 21.84 9.24
C GLU A 131 3.71 21.79 7.75
N GLU A 132 2.69 22.54 7.33
CA GLU A 132 2.21 22.61 5.95
C GLU A 132 3.34 22.89 4.95
N LYS A 133 4.22 23.84 5.25
CA LYS A 133 5.36 24.19 4.39
C LYS A 133 6.30 23.01 4.14
N GLN A 134 6.54 22.20 5.17
CA GLN A 134 7.38 21.00 5.05
C GLN A 134 6.64 19.91 4.27
N ALA A 135 5.34 19.72 4.52
CA ALA A 135 4.53 18.77 3.77
C ALA A 135 4.51 19.10 2.27
N LEU A 136 4.34 20.37 1.90
CA LEU A 136 4.38 20.82 0.51
C LEU A 136 5.76 20.63 -0.13
N LYS A 137 6.85 20.97 0.58
CA LYS A 137 8.21 20.71 0.09
C LYS A 137 8.45 19.23 -0.18
N ASN A 138 8.06 18.36 0.75
CA ASN A 138 8.18 16.91 0.59
C ASN A 138 7.30 16.39 -0.55
N TYR A 139 6.08 16.92 -0.73
CA TYR A 139 5.20 16.60 -1.85
C TYR A 139 5.87 16.90 -3.20
N ASP A 140 6.49 18.06 -3.36
CA ASP A 140 7.23 18.43 -4.57
C ASP A 140 8.43 17.51 -4.83
N GLN A 141 9.13 17.10 -3.77
CA GLN A 141 10.22 16.13 -3.87
C GLN A 141 9.71 14.78 -4.37
N ILE A 142 8.60 14.28 -3.82
CA ILE A 142 7.94 13.03 -4.24
C ILE A 142 7.56 13.12 -5.72
N GLN A 143 6.88 14.19 -6.13
CA GLN A 143 6.42 14.37 -7.50
C GLN A 143 7.59 14.36 -8.50
N LYS A 144 8.64 15.11 -8.23
CA LYS A 144 9.86 15.17 -9.07
C LYS A 144 10.54 13.79 -9.16
N PHE A 145 10.69 13.12 -8.01
CA PHE A 145 11.31 11.80 -7.95
C PHE A 145 10.54 10.75 -8.73
N VAL A 146 9.23 10.66 -8.51
CA VAL A 146 8.37 9.68 -9.17
C VAL A 146 8.31 9.91 -10.67
N LYS A 147 8.11 11.16 -11.11
CA LYS A 147 8.10 11.52 -12.54
C LYS A 147 9.43 11.21 -13.22
N LYS A 148 10.56 11.51 -12.56
CA LYS A 148 11.91 11.17 -13.08
C LYS A 148 12.11 9.67 -13.23
N THR A 149 11.65 8.88 -12.25
CA THR A 149 11.87 7.43 -12.21
C THR A 149 10.93 6.68 -13.15
N LEU A 150 9.64 6.95 -13.13
CA LEU A 150 8.64 6.24 -13.92
C LEU A 150 8.49 6.78 -15.34
N GLY A 151 8.71 8.08 -15.56
CA GLY A 151 8.45 8.77 -16.83
C GLY A 151 7.00 9.25 -16.99
N PHE A 152 6.13 9.04 -15.99
CA PHE A 152 4.74 9.50 -15.97
C PHE A 152 4.35 9.95 -14.55
N GLU A 153 3.24 10.66 -14.47
CA GLU A 153 2.69 11.14 -13.19
C GLU A 153 1.76 10.08 -12.58
N VAL A 154 1.75 10.03 -11.26
CA VAL A 154 0.85 9.16 -10.46
C VAL A 154 0.17 10.00 -9.38
N PRO A 155 -1.00 9.60 -8.89
CA PRO A 155 -1.64 10.30 -7.78
C PRO A 155 -0.78 10.20 -6.52
N ILE A 156 -0.68 11.33 -5.82
CA ILE A 156 0.00 11.47 -4.52
C ILE A 156 -1.05 11.90 -3.51
N ILE A 157 -1.29 11.07 -2.50
CA ILE A 157 -2.35 11.29 -1.49
C ILE A 157 -1.70 11.56 -0.14
N PRO A 158 -1.81 12.79 0.39
CA PRO A 158 -1.35 13.10 1.74
C PRO A 158 -2.31 12.53 2.78
N ILE A 159 -1.77 11.76 3.74
CA ILE A 159 -2.55 11.12 4.81
C ILE A 159 -1.85 11.16 6.16
N SER A 160 -2.60 10.89 7.22
CA SER A 160 -2.07 10.34 8.46
C SER A 160 -2.76 9.01 8.74
N ALA A 161 -2.05 7.89 8.54
CA ALA A 161 -2.56 6.56 8.81
C ALA A 161 -2.86 6.37 10.32
N GLN A 162 -2.03 6.95 11.19
CA GLN A 162 -2.18 6.89 12.64
C GLN A 162 -3.45 7.62 13.12
N ARG A 163 -3.79 8.75 12.50
CA ARG A 163 -4.93 9.58 12.87
C ARG A 163 -6.15 9.40 11.98
N ASN A 164 -6.09 8.48 11.02
CA ASN A 164 -7.14 8.24 10.02
C ASN A 164 -7.53 9.49 9.21
N ILE A 165 -6.56 10.39 8.93
CA ILE A 165 -6.79 11.59 8.11
C ILE A 165 -6.67 11.21 6.63
N ASN A 166 -7.63 11.63 5.80
CA ASN A 166 -7.70 11.43 4.34
C ASN A 166 -7.70 9.93 3.89
N ILE A 167 -8.13 9.03 4.77
CA ILE A 167 -8.25 7.60 4.42
C ILE A 167 -9.38 7.37 3.40
N ASP A 168 -10.45 8.11 3.48
CA ASP A 168 -11.56 8.12 2.51
C ASP A 168 -11.10 8.57 1.12
N ILE A 169 -10.25 9.61 1.04
CA ILE A 169 -9.64 10.08 -0.21
C ILE A 169 -8.71 9.01 -0.81
N LEU A 170 -7.94 8.32 0.05
CA LEU A 170 -7.12 7.20 -0.40
C LEU A 170 -7.97 6.05 -0.94
N LEU A 171 -9.08 5.71 -0.28
CA LEU A 171 -10.01 4.67 -0.77
C LEU A 171 -10.63 5.05 -2.11
N GLU A 172 -10.98 6.31 -2.31
CA GLU A 172 -11.45 6.84 -3.58
C GLU A 172 -10.37 6.72 -4.66
N ALA A 173 -9.14 7.11 -4.36
CA ALA A 173 -8.01 6.96 -5.28
C ALA A 173 -7.78 5.48 -5.66
N ILE A 174 -7.80 4.55 -4.70
CA ILE A 174 -7.71 3.11 -4.95
C ILE A 174 -8.83 2.64 -5.88
N GLN A 175 -10.06 3.10 -5.64
CA GLN A 175 -11.21 2.72 -6.46
C GLN A 175 -11.09 3.22 -7.91
N ASN A 176 -10.56 4.42 -8.11
CA ASN A 176 -10.48 5.07 -9.42
C ASN A 176 -9.23 4.63 -10.22
N PHE A 177 -8.10 4.42 -9.55
CA PHE A 177 -6.81 4.15 -10.21
C PHE A 177 -6.43 2.67 -10.28
N PHE A 178 -6.98 1.81 -9.41
CA PHE A 178 -6.68 0.38 -9.48
C PHE A 178 -7.83 -0.37 -10.19
N PRO A 179 -7.63 -0.78 -11.44
CA PRO A 179 -8.67 -1.49 -12.18
C PRO A 179 -8.96 -2.85 -11.55
N THR A 180 -10.22 -3.26 -11.59
CA THR A 180 -10.57 -4.66 -11.27
C THR A 180 -10.08 -5.55 -12.40
N PRO A 181 -9.27 -6.59 -12.13
CA PRO A 181 -8.80 -7.50 -13.15
C PRO A 181 -9.98 -8.11 -13.93
N LYS A 182 -9.88 -8.10 -15.24
CA LYS A 182 -10.88 -8.79 -16.08
C LYS A 182 -10.69 -10.29 -15.90
N LYS A 183 -11.77 -11.01 -15.59
CA LYS A 183 -11.75 -12.48 -15.61
C LYS A 183 -11.36 -12.95 -17.01
N LEU A 184 -10.28 -13.71 -17.11
CA LEU A 184 -9.91 -14.35 -18.36
C LEU A 184 -11.02 -15.34 -18.74
N LYS A 185 -11.54 -15.23 -19.96
CA LYS A 185 -12.61 -16.12 -20.46
C LYS A 185 -12.09 -17.55 -20.78
N LYS A 186 -10.78 -17.79 -20.75
CA LYS A 186 -10.18 -19.12 -20.96
C LYS A 186 -10.04 -19.81 -19.61
N ASN A 187 -10.56 -21.04 -19.56
CA ASN A 187 -10.51 -21.95 -18.41
C ASN A 187 -9.11 -22.59 -18.23
N GLU A 188 -8.03 -21.86 -18.45
CA GLU A 188 -6.69 -22.36 -18.13
C GLU A 188 -6.44 -22.08 -16.65
N LEU A 189 -6.26 -23.16 -15.90
CA LEU A 189 -5.90 -23.10 -14.48
C LEU A 189 -4.46 -22.56 -14.38
N ASN A 190 -4.32 -21.32 -13.92
CA ASN A 190 -3.02 -20.74 -13.57
C ASN A 190 -2.79 -20.89 -12.07
N PHE A 191 -1.84 -21.70 -11.72
CA PHE A 191 -1.43 -21.94 -10.34
C PHE A 191 0.01 -21.49 -10.14
N THR A 192 0.19 -20.42 -9.36
CA THR A 192 1.53 -19.93 -9.02
C THR A 192 1.93 -20.47 -7.66
N VAL A 193 3.01 -21.27 -7.60
CA VAL A 193 3.57 -21.74 -6.35
C VAL A 193 4.35 -20.60 -5.71
N ALA A 194 3.79 -20.02 -4.65
CA ALA A 194 4.43 -18.92 -3.92
C ALA A 194 5.53 -19.40 -2.96
N ARG A 195 5.44 -20.63 -2.46
CA ARG A 195 6.39 -21.22 -1.51
C ARG A 195 6.27 -22.74 -1.47
N SER A 196 7.40 -23.44 -1.28
CA SER A 196 7.46 -24.87 -0.96
C SER A 196 8.07 -25.07 0.43
N PHE A 197 7.64 -26.11 1.13
CA PHE A 197 8.17 -26.52 2.43
C PHE A 197 8.55 -28.00 2.36
N ASP A 198 9.69 -28.33 2.94
CA ASP A 198 10.04 -29.72 3.22
C ASP A 198 9.48 -30.08 4.61
N ILE A 199 8.54 -31.02 4.65
CA ILE A 199 7.86 -31.46 5.89
C ILE A 199 8.70 -32.44 6.68
N ASN A 200 9.75 -32.99 6.08
CA ASN A 200 10.57 -34.08 6.64
C ASN A 200 11.90 -33.60 7.26
N LYS A 201 11.98 -32.34 7.66
CA LYS A 201 13.11 -31.79 8.42
C LYS A 201 12.67 -31.24 9.75
#